data_2d2e9d4dee37fd776b58fb6716b645ce
#
_entry.id   2d2e9d4dee37fd776b58fb6716b645ce
#
_cell.length_a   1.000
_cell.length_b   1.000
_cell.length_c   1.000
_cell.angle_alpha   90.00
_cell.angle_beta   90.00
_cell.angle_gamma   90.00
#
_symmetry.space_group_name_H-M   'P 1'
#
loop_
_entity.id
_entity.type
_entity.pdbx_description
1 polymer ?
#
loop_
_entity_poly.entity_id
_entity_poly.type
_entity_poly.pdbx_seq_one_letter_code
_entity_poly.pdbx_strand_id
1 'polypeptide(L)'
;MKIKQALVGIVAVCAFGAVAIASDFGAAPADFEAQTVDYFGDRLTDPRAARYEFTSEPYQVFADLRGYEGLPCWAVDVRVKARMPNGTFGSYVPYTVLFLDGEAIALEEDTIRLVRA
;
A
#
# COMPACT_ATOMS: atom_id res chain seq x y z
N MET A 1 -7.44 14.13 9.64
CA MET A 1 -7.84 13.75 9.47
C MET A 1 -8.60 13.50 9.39
N LYS A 2 -8.46 13.19 9.21
CA LYS A 2 -8.94 12.68 9.01
C LYS A 2 -9.81 12.07 9.18
N ILE A 3 -9.83 11.70 9.11
CA ILE A 3 -10.56 10.95 9.08
C ILE A 3 -11.40 10.57 9.28
N LYS A 4 -11.27 10.56 9.37
CA LYS A 4 -11.94 9.95 9.48
C LYS A 4 -12.92 9.67 9.59
N GLN A 5 -12.79 9.78 9.46
CA GLN A 5 -13.62 9.37 9.43
C GLN A 5 -14.41 8.88 9.33
N ALA A 6 -14.21 8.94 9.26
CA ALA A 6 -14.95 8.26 9.18
C ALA A 6 -15.62 7.73 9.16
N LEU A 7 -15.43 7.55 9.34
CA LEU A 7 -16.04 6.78 9.35
C LEU A 7 -16.90 6.58 9.24
N VAL A 8 -16.88 6.90 9.14
CA VAL A 8 -17.60 6.39 8.97
C VAL A 8 -18.41 5.93 8.77
N GLY A 9 -18.50 5.97 8.71
CA GLY A 9 -19.09 5.38 8.64
C GLY A 9 -19.65 4.79 8.23
N ILE A 10 -19.69 4.44 8.16
CA ILE A 10 -20.06 3.61 8.01
C ILE A 10 -20.87 3.18 8.05
N VAL A 11 -21.09 3.15 8.09
CA VAL A 11 -21.71 2.53 8.13
C VAL A 11 -22.57 2.19 8.15
N ALA A 12 -22.89 2.33 8.19
CA ALA A 12 -23.64 1.93 8.39
C ALA A 12 -24.28 1.28 8.10
N VAL A 13 -24.49 1.03 7.88
CA VAL A 13 -25.16 0.34 7.62
C VAL A 13 -25.51 -0.53 7.69
N CYS A 14 -25.69 -0.77 7.91
CA CYS A 14 -26.08 -1.57 7.84
C CYS A 14 -26.78 -2.50 8.28
N ALA A 15 -27.25 -2.50 8.42
CA ALA A 15 -28.19 -3.39 8.90
C ALA A 15 -27.94 -4.76 8.51
N PHE A 16 -27.14 -4.96 7.71
CA PHE A 16 -26.80 -6.28 7.29
C PHE A 16 -25.37 -6.45 7.66
N GLY A 17 -25.07 -7.23 8.60
CA GLY A 17 -23.77 -7.36 9.14
C GLY A 17 -22.68 -7.65 8.13
N ALA A 18 -23.02 -8.45 7.14
CA ALA A 18 -22.02 -8.81 6.15
C ALA A 18 -21.48 -7.59 5.40
N VAL A 19 -22.34 -6.62 5.16
CA VAL A 19 -21.94 -5.43 4.47
C VAL A 19 -20.96 -4.61 5.28
N ALA A 20 -21.19 -4.53 6.56
CA ALA A 20 -20.32 -3.76 7.42
C ALA A 20 -18.89 -4.28 7.40
N ILE A 21 -18.74 -5.60 7.32
CA ILE A 21 -17.41 -6.19 7.31
C ILE A 21 -16.63 -5.75 6.08
N ALA A 22 -17.29 -5.69 4.95
CA ALA A 22 -16.62 -5.39 3.71
C ALA A 22 -16.11 -3.95 3.63
N SER A 23 -16.59 -3.06 4.50
CA SER A 23 -16.28 -1.66 4.39
C SER A 23 -15.01 -1.24 5.13
N ASP A 24 -14.27 -2.19 5.69
CA ASP A 24 -13.14 -1.85 6.54
C ASP A 24 -11.91 -1.38 5.78
N PHE A 25 -11.93 -1.37 4.47
CA PHE A 25 -10.80 -0.91 3.67
C PHE A 25 -10.64 0.60 3.69
N GLY A 26 -11.71 1.35 3.99
CA GLY A 26 -11.65 2.79 3.91
C GLY A 26 -11.48 3.28 2.49
N ALA A 27 -11.14 4.53 2.33
CA ALA A 27 -10.95 5.12 1.02
C ALA A 27 -9.59 4.73 0.44
N ALA A 28 -9.54 4.56 -0.86
CA ALA A 28 -8.28 4.30 -1.54
C ALA A 28 -7.33 5.49 -1.36
N PRO A 29 -6.02 5.25 -1.25
CA PRO A 29 -5.07 6.35 -1.08
C PRO A 29 -5.00 7.19 -2.35
N ALA A 30 -5.42 8.45 -2.26
CA ALA A 30 -5.45 9.34 -3.42
C ALA A 30 -4.05 9.74 -3.86
N ASP A 31 -3.13 9.83 -2.92
CA ASP A 31 -1.77 10.27 -3.16
C ASP A 31 -0.78 9.10 -3.16
N PHE A 32 -1.23 7.95 -3.65
CA PHE A 32 -0.42 6.73 -3.54
C PHE A 32 0.94 6.84 -4.25
N GLU A 33 1.01 7.61 -5.33
CA GLU A 33 2.29 7.75 -6.03
C GLU A 33 3.30 8.51 -5.19
N ALA A 34 2.89 9.63 -4.61
CA ALA A 34 3.77 10.42 -3.75
C ALA A 34 4.18 9.63 -2.51
N GLN A 35 3.24 8.93 -1.90
CA GLN A 35 3.51 8.11 -0.73
C GLN A 35 4.51 7.00 -1.02
N THR A 36 4.39 6.38 -2.20
CA THR A 36 5.30 5.31 -2.61
C THR A 36 6.72 5.86 -2.77
N VAL A 37 6.85 7.00 -3.42
CA VAL A 37 8.16 7.63 -3.59
C VAL A 37 8.79 7.95 -2.23
N ASP A 38 8.00 8.48 -1.30
CA ASP A 38 8.48 8.77 0.04
C ASP A 38 8.91 7.50 0.77
N TYR A 39 8.14 6.43 0.61
CA TYR A 39 8.43 5.16 1.26
C TYR A 39 9.79 4.62 0.81
N PHE A 40 10.05 4.64 -0.49
CA PHE A 40 11.33 4.18 -1.01
C PHE A 40 12.46 5.18 -0.77
N GLY A 41 12.13 6.43 -0.55
CA GLY A 41 13.12 7.46 -0.29
C GLY A 41 14.01 7.16 0.89
N ASP A 42 13.47 6.46 1.88
CA ASP A 42 14.21 6.10 3.09
C ASP A 42 15.00 4.80 2.93
N ARG A 43 14.82 4.08 1.83
CA ARG A 43 15.37 2.75 1.66
C ARG A 43 16.39 2.64 0.53
N LEU A 44 16.33 3.54 -0.43
CA LEU A 44 17.22 3.48 -1.59
C LEU A 44 18.51 4.24 -1.32
N THR A 45 19.59 3.78 -1.96
CA THR A 45 20.89 4.44 -1.85
C THR A 45 20.86 5.85 -2.42
N ASP A 46 20.21 6.01 -3.57
CA ASP A 46 20.11 7.30 -4.24
C ASP A 46 18.67 7.52 -4.68
N PRO A 47 17.80 7.94 -3.75
CA PRO A 47 16.38 8.02 -4.04
C PRO A 47 16.02 9.03 -5.12
N ARG A 48 16.82 10.08 -5.28
CA ARG A 48 16.53 11.10 -6.29
C ARG A 48 16.70 10.59 -7.71
N ALA A 49 17.57 9.60 -7.90
CA ALA A 49 17.84 9.04 -9.22
C ALA A 49 16.89 7.87 -9.53
N ALA A 50 16.11 7.42 -8.57
CA ALA A 50 15.23 6.27 -8.76
C ALA A 50 14.12 6.59 -9.74
N ARG A 51 13.67 5.56 -10.45
CA ARG A 51 12.56 5.68 -11.41
C ARG A 51 11.46 4.73 -10.97
N TYR A 52 10.23 5.20 -11.13
CA TYR A 52 9.04 4.47 -10.68
C TYR A 52 8.08 4.31 -11.84
N GLU A 53 7.52 3.10 -11.96
CA GLU A 53 6.53 2.81 -12.98
C GLU A 53 5.37 2.11 -12.29
N PHE A 54 4.26 2.82 -12.13
CA PHE A 54 3.09 2.28 -11.47
C PHE A 54 2.32 1.43 -12.46
N THR A 55 2.11 0.16 -12.12
CA THR A 55 1.50 -0.80 -13.02
C THR A 55 0.08 -1.17 -12.62
N SER A 56 -0.43 -0.62 -11.54
CA SER A 56 -1.82 -0.82 -11.14
C SER A 56 -2.37 0.41 -10.46
N GLU A 57 -3.69 0.52 -10.45
CA GLU A 57 -4.41 1.39 -9.54
C GLU A 57 -4.49 0.70 -8.19
N PRO A 58 -4.83 1.44 -7.12
CA PRO A 58 -5.00 0.79 -5.82
C PRO A 58 -6.08 -0.30 -5.87
N TYR A 59 -5.80 -1.43 -5.23
CA TYR A 59 -6.76 -2.53 -5.13
C TYR A 59 -6.74 -3.08 -3.70
N GLN A 60 -7.82 -3.74 -3.33
CA GLN A 60 -8.04 -4.20 -1.96
C GLN A 60 -7.42 -5.56 -1.73
N VAL A 61 -6.78 -5.73 -0.57
CA VAL A 61 -6.16 -7.00 -0.18
C VAL A 61 -6.37 -7.23 1.31
N PHE A 62 -6.20 -8.48 1.73
CA PHE A 62 -6.08 -8.82 3.14
C PHE A 62 -4.64 -9.27 3.38
N ALA A 63 -4.00 -8.69 4.36
CA ALA A 63 -2.60 -8.95 4.63
C ALA A 63 -2.41 -9.50 6.03
N ASP A 64 -1.57 -10.53 6.14
CA ASP A 64 -1.11 -11.02 7.43
C ASP A 64 0.28 -10.47 7.67
N LEU A 65 0.38 -9.63 8.69
CA LEU A 65 1.64 -9.05 9.13
C LEU A 65 1.93 -9.53 10.54
N ARG A 66 3.16 -9.34 10.98
CA ARG A 66 3.51 -9.76 12.34
C ARG A 66 2.57 -9.08 13.33
N GLY A 67 1.82 -9.88 14.08
CA GLY A 67 0.88 -9.38 15.07
C GLY A 67 -0.50 -9.05 14.56
N TYR A 68 -0.74 -9.19 13.24
CA TYR A 68 -2.04 -8.88 12.66
C TYR A 68 -2.39 -9.90 11.59
N GLU A 69 -3.61 -10.40 11.62
CA GLU A 69 -4.13 -11.31 10.61
C GLU A 69 -5.31 -10.69 9.90
N GLY A 70 -5.36 -10.88 8.57
CA GLY A 70 -6.49 -10.44 7.79
C GLY A 70 -6.68 -8.93 7.80
N LEU A 71 -5.60 -8.19 7.85
CA LEU A 71 -5.66 -6.73 7.90
C LEU A 71 -6.13 -6.19 6.55
N PRO A 72 -7.25 -5.44 6.51
CA PRO A 72 -7.73 -4.91 5.23
C PRO A 72 -6.88 -3.72 4.81
N CYS A 73 -6.22 -3.87 3.67
CA CYS A 73 -5.28 -2.88 3.15
C CYS A 73 -5.59 -2.57 1.70
N TRP A 74 -5.08 -1.45 1.23
CA TRP A 74 -4.99 -1.16 -0.19
C TRP A 74 -3.59 -1.52 -0.66
N ALA A 75 -3.48 -1.98 -1.89
CA ALA A 75 -2.19 -2.36 -2.48
C ALA A 75 -2.01 -1.66 -3.82
N VAL A 76 -0.76 -1.35 -4.14
CA VAL A 76 -0.41 -0.74 -5.42
C VAL A 76 0.83 -1.44 -5.94
N ASP A 77 0.80 -1.83 -7.22
CA ASP A 77 1.95 -2.44 -7.87
C ASP A 77 2.80 -1.38 -8.53
N VAL A 78 4.10 -1.44 -8.28
CA VAL A 78 5.05 -0.47 -8.82
C VAL A 78 6.34 -1.20 -9.18
N ARG A 79 6.97 -0.76 -10.26
CA ARG A 79 8.31 -1.23 -10.61
C ARG A 79 9.28 -0.10 -10.30
N VAL A 80 10.40 -0.44 -9.66
CA VAL A 80 11.37 0.55 -9.22
C VAL A 80 12.73 0.23 -9.82
N LYS A 81 13.34 1.24 -10.42
CA LYS A 81 14.68 1.14 -10.98
C LYS A 81 15.58 2.05 -10.17
N ALA A 82 16.54 1.48 -9.49
CA ALA A 82 17.37 2.22 -8.54
C ALA A 82 18.83 2.24 -8.97
N ARG A 83 19.51 3.31 -8.58
CA ARG A 83 20.96 3.40 -8.76
C ARG A 83 21.63 2.53 -7.68
N MET A 84 22.53 1.68 -8.10
CA MET A 84 23.28 0.81 -7.21
C MET A 84 24.42 1.58 -6.56
N PRO A 85 24.98 1.07 -5.44
CA PRO A 85 26.08 1.76 -4.76
C PRO A 85 27.30 2.01 -5.67
N ASN A 86 27.48 1.18 -6.70
CA ASN A 86 28.62 1.37 -7.63
C ASN A 86 28.33 2.43 -8.70
N GLY A 87 27.17 3.11 -8.63
CA GLY A 87 26.82 4.16 -9.56
C GLY A 87 26.05 3.73 -10.79
N THR A 88 25.90 2.44 -11.03
CA THR A 88 25.12 1.96 -12.18
C THR A 88 23.67 1.75 -11.78
N PHE A 89 22.77 1.75 -12.78
CA PHE A 89 21.37 1.42 -12.54
C PHE A 89 21.14 -0.07 -12.63
N GLY A 90 20.32 -0.58 -11.71
CA GLY A 90 19.82 -1.94 -11.82
C GLY A 90 18.67 -2.02 -12.80
N SER A 91 18.05 -3.18 -12.89
CA SER A 91 16.83 -3.37 -13.65
C SER A 91 15.63 -2.88 -12.85
N TYR A 92 14.49 -2.73 -13.51
CA TYR A 92 13.25 -2.52 -12.79
C TYR A 92 12.92 -3.76 -11.95
N VAL A 93 12.58 -3.53 -10.69
CA VAL A 93 12.18 -4.59 -9.77
C VAL A 93 10.74 -4.36 -9.36
N PRO A 94 9.88 -5.37 -9.47
CA PRO A 94 8.47 -5.20 -9.09
C PRO A 94 8.29 -5.27 -7.58
N TYR A 95 7.43 -4.39 -7.07
CA TYR A 95 7.05 -4.35 -5.67
C TYR A 95 5.55 -4.15 -5.56
N THR A 96 4.97 -4.62 -4.47
CA THR A 96 3.61 -4.28 -4.10
C THR A 96 3.66 -3.53 -2.77
N VAL A 97 3.17 -2.32 -2.77
CA VAL A 97 3.17 -1.45 -1.60
C VAL A 97 1.80 -1.51 -0.94
N LEU A 98 1.79 -1.69 0.37
CA LEU A 98 0.56 -1.79 1.14
C LEU A 98 0.28 -0.48 1.86
N PHE A 99 -0.99 -0.09 1.85
CA PHE A 99 -1.45 1.16 2.47
C PHE A 99 -2.53 0.83 3.50
N LEU A 100 -2.44 1.47 4.64
CA LEU A 100 -3.45 1.38 5.69
C LEU A 100 -3.78 2.80 6.13
N ASP A 101 -5.07 3.12 6.13
CA ASP A 101 -5.54 4.46 6.52
C ASP A 101 -4.83 5.56 5.74
N GLY A 102 -4.57 5.31 4.47
CA GLY A 102 -3.97 6.30 3.59
C GLY A 102 -2.46 6.40 3.63
N GLU A 103 -1.80 5.56 4.41
CA GLU A 103 -0.34 5.60 4.55
C GLU A 103 0.32 4.31 4.07
N ALA A 104 1.43 4.45 3.40
CA ALA A 104 2.23 3.29 3.01
C ALA A 104 2.89 2.70 4.26
N ILE A 105 2.65 1.41 4.50
CA ILE A 105 3.09 0.77 5.74
C ILE A 105 4.09 -0.36 5.52
N ALA A 106 4.06 -1.03 4.37
CA ALA A 106 4.89 -2.21 4.17
C ALA A 106 4.92 -2.58 2.70
N LEU A 107 5.85 -3.46 2.35
CA LEU A 107 5.87 -4.12 1.04
C LEU A 107 5.31 -5.54 1.19
N GLU A 108 4.84 -6.10 0.08
CA GLU A 108 4.34 -7.48 0.09
C GLU A 108 5.39 -8.44 0.65
N GLU A 109 6.65 -8.24 0.30
CA GLU A 109 7.72 -9.13 0.74
C GLU A 109 7.88 -9.15 2.26
N ASP A 110 7.35 -8.15 2.96
CA ASP A 110 7.39 -8.09 4.42
C ASP A 110 6.18 -8.74 5.06
N THR A 111 5.24 -9.23 4.27
CA THR A 111 4.03 -9.86 4.81
C THR A 111 4.26 -11.35 4.99
N ILE A 112 3.48 -11.94 5.89
CA ILE A 112 3.43 -13.39 6.04
C ILE A 112 2.55 -13.97 4.95
N ARG A 113 1.48 -13.25 4.61
CA ARG A 113 0.53 -13.70 3.61
C ARG A 113 -0.23 -12.50 3.05
N LEU A 114 -0.53 -12.56 1.76
CA LEU A 114 -1.31 -11.53 1.08
C LEU A 114 -2.35 -12.20 0.19
N VAL A 115 -3.59 -11.79 0.34
CA VAL A 115 -4.69 -12.34 -0.44
C VAL A 115 -5.50 -11.19 -1.02
N ARG A 116 -5.79 -11.28 -2.31
CA ARG A 116 -6.60 -10.26 -2.95
C ARG A 116 -8.05 -10.36 -2.48
N ALA A 117 -8.63 -9.23 -2.16
CA ALA A 117 -10.01 -9.19 -1.68
C ALA A 117 -11.03 -9.38 -2.80
#